data_bc7920b8fed5c6191d4fd47b8ff15fc5
#
_entry.id   bc7920b8fed5c6191d4fd47b8ff15fc5
#
_cell.length_a   1.000
_cell.length_b   1.000
_cell.length_c   1.000
_cell.angle_alpha   90.00
_cell.angle_beta   90.00
_cell.angle_gamma   90.00
#
_symmetry.space_group_name_H-M   'P 1'
#
loop_
_entity.id
_entity.type
_entity.pdbx_description
1 polymer ?
#
loop_
_entity_poly.entity_id
_entity_poly.type
_entity_poly.pdbx_seq_one_letter_code
_entity_poly.pdbx_strand_id
1 'polypeptide(L)'
;MKAALAGIAASALTLCISTSAVFATDLRMTVWTGSEAHLKMLNGIAESFKATHPDVNVKFETVPVNDYTQKLTFQIAGGNAPDIAWMMEDAAPAFENANLLIDLGPTLKAAEGYDFDDFSKPAMGLWQKDETVYGIPFSTSPLMIYYNKDMFDKAGLEDPLTLAAKGEWNMDKFQEVSKKLAQANPGKWGFEFKDGEGYASRMTHALLPPIRAYGGDIWSNKECGFDKPEAVKAVKQLHDMVFKDKSIVPPGEQGDYFSGNSAMTVNQISRASKMAEAGFKWGIAPLPTGPGGESPVIGQAGLVVFAQGKNTEIAAEFVAHMTNKENVATMAQFFPPARKSVLQADAFINGNKLVPPEMMKNVAAAIEKGRVVSANEKAPQILAAMAPRVDALWKPDADVDAAIKGICAAIQPLL
;
A
#
# COMPACT_ATOMS: atom_id res chain seq x y z
N MET A 1 17.38 -84.33 53.78
CA MET A 1 16.19 -83.51 53.48
C MET A 1 16.70 -82.14 53.09
N LYS A 2 16.71 -81.84 51.78
CA LYS A 2 17.15 -80.53 51.21
C LYS A 2 15.94 -79.81 50.63
N ALA A 3 15.65 -78.67 51.18
CA ALA A 3 14.61 -77.79 50.64
C ALA A 3 15.21 -76.83 49.59
N ALA A 4 14.66 -76.82 48.39
CA ALA A 4 15.04 -75.94 47.32
C ALA A 4 14.17 -74.69 47.39
N LEU A 5 14.80 -73.48 47.49
CA LEU A 5 14.16 -72.19 47.33
C LEU A 5 14.19 -71.78 45.85
N ALA A 6 13.03 -71.62 45.21
CA ALA A 6 12.90 -71.09 43.92
C ALA A 6 12.77 -69.51 44.01
N GLY A 7 13.76 -68.80 43.50
CA GLY A 7 13.72 -67.38 43.40
C GLY A 7 12.98 -66.91 42.10
N ILE A 8 11.93 -66.13 42.27
CA ILE A 8 11.20 -65.47 41.15
C ILE A 8 11.90 -64.12 40.89
N ALA A 9 12.61 -64.03 39.78
CA ALA A 9 13.13 -62.73 39.29
C ALA A 9 12.04 -61.99 38.57
N ALA A 10 11.55 -60.94 39.18
CA ALA A 10 10.62 -59.96 38.54
C ALA A 10 11.43 -58.98 37.71
N SER A 11 11.42 -59.11 36.38
CA SER A 11 11.98 -58.13 35.46
C SER A 11 11.06 -56.91 35.35
N ALA A 12 11.42 -55.79 35.99
CA ALA A 12 10.76 -54.51 35.79
C ALA A 12 11.17 -53.91 34.45
N LEU A 13 10.25 -53.92 33.48
CA LEU A 13 10.43 -53.27 32.19
C LEU A 13 10.19 -51.74 32.39
N THR A 14 11.25 -50.97 32.55
CA THR A 14 11.20 -49.50 32.63
C THR A 14 10.94 -48.95 31.23
N LEU A 15 9.69 -48.55 30.98
CA LEU A 15 9.28 -47.85 29.76
C LEU A 15 9.85 -46.42 29.83
N CYS A 16 11.00 -46.17 29.20
CA CYS A 16 11.51 -44.81 29.00
C CYS A 16 10.60 -44.10 27.99
N ILE A 17 9.64 -43.31 28.47
CA ILE A 17 8.91 -42.35 27.68
C ILE A 17 9.90 -41.20 27.41
N SER A 18 10.50 -41.20 26.24
CA SER A 18 11.28 -40.08 25.73
C SER A 18 10.31 -38.93 25.45
N THR A 19 10.13 -38.06 26.42
CA THR A 19 9.48 -36.76 26.16
C THR A 19 10.47 -35.97 25.29
N SER A 20 10.26 -35.97 23.97
CA SER A 20 10.90 -35.01 23.09
C SER A 20 10.52 -33.64 23.60
N ALA A 21 11.47 -32.86 24.10
CA ALA A 21 11.26 -31.45 24.39
C ALA A 21 10.92 -30.78 23.06
N VAL A 22 9.67 -30.46 22.87
CA VAL A 22 9.23 -29.64 21.74
C VAL A 22 9.74 -28.23 22.04
N PHE A 23 10.80 -27.82 21.35
CA PHE A 23 11.30 -26.46 21.44
C PHE A 23 10.32 -25.53 20.71
N ALA A 24 9.83 -24.51 21.40
CA ALA A 24 9.01 -23.49 20.78
C ALA A 24 9.77 -22.80 19.64
N THR A 25 9.15 -22.74 18.47
CA THR A 25 9.69 -22.04 17.30
C THR A 25 9.28 -20.57 17.36
N ASP A 26 10.26 -19.68 17.48
CA ASP A 26 10.03 -18.25 17.42
C ASP A 26 10.13 -17.77 15.97
N LEU A 27 9.03 -17.28 15.39
CA LEU A 27 9.01 -16.58 14.12
C LEU A 27 9.15 -15.08 14.38
N ARG A 28 10.11 -14.44 13.71
CA ARG A 28 10.30 -12.99 13.74
C ARG A 28 9.64 -12.35 12.54
N MET A 29 8.72 -11.45 12.79
CA MET A 29 8.02 -10.70 11.74
C MET A 29 8.22 -9.20 11.91
N THR A 30 8.84 -8.55 10.93
CA THR A 30 9.05 -7.10 10.94
C THR A 30 7.87 -6.38 10.28
N VAL A 31 7.36 -5.34 10.96
CA VAL A 31 6.22 -4.53 10.55
C VAL A 31 6.52 -3.05 10.77
N TRP A 32 5.90 -2.15 9.98
CA TRP A 32 6.10 -0.69 10.16
C TRP A 32 5.00 0.00 10.97
N THR A 33 4.13 -0.76 11.60
CA THR A 33 3.07 -0.18 12.43
C THR A 33 3.42 -0.16 13.90
N GLY A 34 3.18 1.00 14.55
CA GLY A 34 3.19 1.14 16.01
C GLY A 34 1.78 1.29 16.60
N SER A 35 0.73 1.14 15.80
CA SER A 35 -0.66 1.24 16.24
C SER A 35 -1.03 0.06 17.15
N GLU A 36 -1.49 0.34 18.36
CA GLU A 36 -1.96 -0.70 19.30
C GLU A 36 -3.11 -1.54 18.70
N ALA A 37 -4.01 -0.90 17.96
CA ALA A 37 -5.12 -1.60 17.31
C ALA A 37 -4.64 -2.58 16.25
N HIS A 38 -3.65 -2.19 15.42
CA HIS A 38 -3.04 -3.08 14.45
C HIS A 38 -2.30 -4.24 15.14
N LEU A 39 -1.47 -3.95 16.16
CA LEU A 39 -0.73 -4.98 16.89
C LEU A 39 -1.66 -5.96 17.60
N LYS A 40 -2.77 -5.47 18.19
CA LYS A 40 -3.79 -6.33 18.80
C LYS A 40 -4.41 -7.29 17.77
N MET A 41 -4.75 -6.80 16.60
CA MET A 41 -5.28 -7.62 15.49
C MET A 41 -4.24 -8.65 15.04
N LEU A 42 -2.99 -8.23 14.77
CA LEU A 42 -1.91 -9.12 14.35
C LEU A 42 -1.62 -10.21 15.37
N ASN A 43 -1.58 -9.86 16.68
CA ASN A 43 -1.43 -10.84 17.75
C ASN A 43 -2.61 -11.81 17.83
N GLY A 44 -3.85 -11.35 17.55
CA GLY A 44 -5.02 -12.23 17.46
C GLY A 44 -4.89 -13.26 16.34
N ILE A 45 -4.40 -12.85 15.18
CA ILE A 45 -4.12 -13.76 14.05
C ILE A 45 -3.01 -14.74 14.40
N ALA A 46 -1.93 -14.26 15.03
CA ALA A 46 -0.84 -15.13 15.48
C ALA A 46 -1.30 -16.16 16.53
N GLU A 47 -2.19 -15.76 17.43
CA GLU A 47 -2.74 -16.69 18.43
C GLU A 47 -3.64 -17.74 17.78
N SER A 48 -4.44 -17.38 16.76
CA SER A 48 -5.27 -18.35 16.04
C SER A 48 -4.44 -19.38 15.27
N PHE A 49 -3.21 -19.05 14.84
CA PHE A 49 -2.29 -20.00 14.20
C PHE A 49 -1.86 -21.13 15.12
N LYS A 50 -1.83 -20.91 16.43
CA LYS A 50 -1.50 -21.93 17.44
C LYS A 50 -2.49 -23.09 17.50
N ALA A 51 -3.69 -22.94 16.94
CA ALA A 51 -4.64 -24.06 16.85
C ALA A 51 -4.06 -25.24 16.04
N THR A 52 -3.24 -24.97 15.05
CA THR A 52 -2.56 -25.96 14.21
C THR A 52 -1.06 -26.06 14.52
N HIS A 53 -0.47 -25.02 15.08
CA HIS A 53 0.97 -24.91 15.38
C HIS A 53 1.19 -24.47 16.84
N PRO A 54 0.87 -25.30 17.83
CA PRO A 54 0.85 -24.91 19.25
C PRO A 54 2.21 -24.44 19.78
N ASP A 55 3.29 -24.90 19.16
CA ASP A 55 4.66 -24.61 19.57
C ASP A 55 5.29 -23.41 18.83
N VAL A 56 4.49 -22.67 18.01
CA VAL A 56 4.99 -21.52 17.27
C VAL A 56 4.59 -20.22 17.97
N ASN A 57 5.57 -19.35 18.21
CA ASN A 57 5.36 -18.01 18.70
C ASN A 57 5.76 -16.99 17.62
N VAL A 58 4.86 -16.09 17.24
CA VAL A 58 5.17 -15.01 16.30
C VAL A 58 5.50 -13.74 17.08
N LYS A 59 6.68 -13.17 16.84
CA LYS A 59 7.17 -11.95 17.47
C LYS A 59 7.18 -10.81 16.46
N PHE A 60 6.35 -9.78 16.69
CA PHE A 60 6.30 -8.59 15.84
C PHE A 60 7.38 -7.59 16.24
N GLU A 61 8.26 -7.24 15.29
CA GLU A 61 9.28 -6.22 15.42
C GLU A 61 8.84 -4.96 14.72
N THR A 62 8.52 -3.89 15.47
CA THR A 62 8.06 -2.64 14.90
C THR A 62 9.26 -1.75 14.51
N VAL A 63 9.22 -1.24 13.29
CA VAL A 63 10.19 -0.30 12.72
C VAL A 63 9.43 0.89 12.12
N PRO A 64 9.83 2.15 12.41
CA PRO A 64 9.22 3.31 11.77
C PRO A 64 9.29 3.23 10.24
N VAL A 65 8.22 3.65 9.57
CA VAL A 65 8.08 3.52 8.11
C VAL A 65 9.23 4.19 7.33
N ASN A 66 9.72 5.34 7.81
CA ASN A 66 10.80 6.09 7.13
C ASN A 66 12.15 5.35 7.16
N ASP A 67 12.38 4.52 8.17
CA ASP A 67 13.64 3.79 8.35
C ASP A 67 13.50 2.31 7.94
N TYR A 68 12.31 1.90 7.54
CA TYR A 68 11.92 0.50 7.44
C TYR A 68 12.79 -0.29 6.45
N THR A 69 12.80 0.13 5.19
CA THR A 69 13.55 -0.57 4.12
C THR A 69 15.05 -0.58 4.38
N GLN A 70 15.60 0.53 4.91
CA GLN A 70 17.01 0.61 5.25
C GLN A 70 17.38 -0.35 6.38
N LYS A 71 16.58 -0.37 7.47
CA LYS A 71 16.82 -1.28 8.60
C LYS A 71 16.72 -2.73 8.18
N LEU A 72 15.72 -3.07 7.36
CA LEU A 72 15.55 -4.42 6.81
C LEU A 72 16.77 -4.84 5.99
N THR A 73 17.27 -3.96 5.12
CA THR A 73 18.48 -4.19 4.33
C THR A 73 19.71 -4.45 5.23
N PHE A 74 19.87 -3.68 6.30
CA PHE A 74 20.98 -3.89 7.25
C PHE A 74 20.86 -5.20 8.02
N GLN A 75 19.67 -5.60 8.42
CA GLN A 75 19.44 -6.88 9.09
C GLN A 75 19.84 -8.05 8.18
N ILE A 76 19.45 -8.00 6.91
CA ILE A 76 19.78 -9.03 5.92
C ILE A 76 21.28 -9.08 5.64
N ALA A 77 21.92 -7.93 5.39
CA ALA A 77 23.36 -7.84 5.15
C ALA A 77 24.18 -8.31 6.35
N GLY A 78 23.67 -8.13 7.57
CA GLY A 78 24.28 -8.62 8.82
C GLY A 78 23.99 -10.09 9.16
N GLY A 79 23.31 -10.85 8.29
CA GLY A 79 22.94 -12.23 8.54
C GLY A 79 21.91 -12.42 9.66
N ASN A 80 21.11 -11.39 9.94
CA ASN A 80 20.07 -11.38 10.96
C ASN A 80 18.70 -11.01 10.36
N ALA A 81 18.41 -11.56 9.17
CA ALA A 81 17.13 -11.39 8.52
C ALA A 81 15.97 -11.83 9.44
N PRO A 82 14.83 -11.14 9.45
CA PRO A 82 13.61 -11.70 10.03
C PRO A 82 13.12 -12.90 9.18
N ASP A 83 12.24 -13.73 9.71
CA ASP A 83 11.63 -14.81 8.94
C ASP A 83 10.62 -14.22 7.94
N ILE A 84 9.79 -13.26 8.40
CA ILE A 84 8.72 -12.62 7.64
C ILE A 84 8.87 -11.10 7.73
N ALA A 85 8.50 -10.40 6.67
CA ALA A 85 8.37 -8.95 6.73
C ALA A 85 7.17 -8.43 5.93
N TRP A 86 6.66 -7.29 6.35
CA TRP A 86 5.92 -6.42 5.45
C TRP A 86 6.88 -5.87 4.39
N MET A 87 6.47 -5.85 3.16
CA MET A 87 7.29 -5.34 2.05
C MET A 87 6.55 -4.23 1.32
N MET A 88 7.23 -3.09 1.16
CA MET A 88 6.72 -1.99 0.35
C MET A 88 6.86 -2.30 -1.14
N GLU A 89 5.93 -1.82 -1.94
CA GLU A 89 5.88 -2.07 -3.39
C GLU A 89 7.13 -1.59 -4.15
N ASP A 90 7.74 -0.50 -3.71
CA ASP A 90 8.94 0.09 -4.31
C ASP A 90 10.22 -0.69 -3.95
N ALA A 91 10.21 -1.40 -2.83
CA ALA A 91 11.34 -2.22 -2.39
C ALA A 91 11.30 -3.66 -2.95
N ALA A 92 10.11 -4.21 -3.16
CA ALA A 92 9.92 -5.62 -3.53
C ALA A 92 10.79 -6.09 -4.72
N PRO A 93 10.89 -5.36 -5.86
CA PRO A 93 11.69 -5.80 -7.00
C PRO A 93 13.19 -5.95 -6.71
N ALA A 94 13.74 -5.09 -5.84
CA ALA A 94 15.16 -5.17 -5.48
C ALA A 94 15.45 -6.41 -4.63
N PHE A 95 14.55 -6.77 -3.71
CA PHE A 95 14.69 -7.96 -2.88
C PHE A 95 14.47 -9.26 -3.68
N GLU A 96 13.51 -9.25 -4.62
CA GLU A 96 13.27 -10.36 -5.55
C GLU A 96 14.51 -10.63 -6.41
N ASN A 97 15.02 -9.62 -7.11
CA ASN A 97 16.15 -9.76 -8.01
C ASN A 97 17.46 -10.15 -7.31
N ALA A 98 17.59 -9.80 -6.03
CA ALA A 98 18.70 -10.25 -5.18
C ALA A 98 18.54 -11.70 -4.67
N ASN A 99 17.46 -12.42 -5.04
CA ASN A 99 17.12 -13.76 -4.59
C ASN A 99 17.05 -13.87 -3.06
N LEU A 100 16.52 -12.84 -2.41
CA LEU A 100 16.40 -12.79 -0.94
C LEU A 100 15.07 -13.36 -0.45
N LEU A 101 14.12 -13.60 -1.34
CA LEU A 101 12.76 -14.07 -1.02
C LEU A 101 12.57 -15.51 -1.48
N ILE A 102 11.78 -16.30 -0.74
CA ILE A 102 11.39 -17.65 -1.17
C ILE A 102 10.18 -17.61 -2.09
N ASP A 103 9.96 -18.70 -2.83
CA ASP A 103 8.72 -18.96 -3.53
C ASP A 103 7.64 -19.43 -2.54
N LEU A 104 6.59 -18.63 -2.37
CA LEU A 104 5.42 -18.96 -1.54
C LEU A 104 4.39 -19.83 -2.28
N GLY A 105 4.47 -19.87 -3.63
CA GLY A 105 3.47 -20.55 -4.47
C GLY A 105 3.15 -21.98 -4.07
N PRO A 106 4.13 -22.86 -3.82
CA PRO A 106 3.88 -24.24 -3.38
C PRO A 106 3.05 -24.31 -2.09
N THR A 107 3.44 -23.57 -1.05
CA THR A 107 2.74 -23.56 0.25
C THR A 107 1.33 -23.00 0.12
N LEU A 108 1.15 -21.89 -0.59
CA LEU A 108 -0.15 -21.25 -0.76
C LEU A 108 -1.12 -22.11 -1.55
N LYS A 109 -0.66 -22.78 -2.62
CA LYS A 109 -1.47 -23.68 -3.44
C LYS A 109 -1.83 -24.99 -2.72
N ALA A 110 -0.98 -25.45 -1.79
CA ALA A 110 -1.21 -26.64 -1.00
C ALA A 110 -2.09 -26.41 0.24
N ALA A 111 -2.22 -25.16 0.69
CA ALA A 111 -3.02 -24.83 1.86
C ALA A 111 -4.52 -25.07 1.61
N GLU A 112 -5.13 -25.92 2.44
CA GLU A 112 -6.54 -26.28 2.30
C GLU A 112 -7.47 -25.05 2.39
N GLY A 113 -8.34 -24.87 1.40
CA GLY A 113 -9.31 -23.78 1.37
C GLY A 113 -8.72 -22.39 1.15
N TYR A 114 -7.44 -22.28 0.80
CA TYR A 114 -6.77 -20.99 0.61
C TYR A 114 -7.33 -20.18 -0.56
N ASP A 115 -7.74 -20.83 -1.66
CA ASP A 115 -8.28 -20.20 -2.87
C ASP A 115 -7.36 -19.08 -3.39
N PHE A 116 -6.23 -19.47 -3.98
CA PHE A 116 -5.24 -18.53 -4.53
C PHE A 116 -5.83 -17.66 -5.66
N ASP A 117 -6.77 -18.19 -6.45
CA ASP A 117 -7.39 -17.48 -7.58
C ASP A 117 -8.37 -16.37 -7.14
N ASP A 118 -8.71 -16.30 -5.86
CA ASP A 118 -9.51 -15.20 -5.30
C ASP A 118 -8.73 -13.87 -5.24
N PHE A 119 -7.42 -13.88 -5.35
CA PHE A 119 -6.64 -12.65 -5.44
C PHE A 119 -6.87 -11.94 -6.78
N SER A 120 -6.97 -10.62 -6.73
CA SER A 120 -7.03 -9.77 -7.91
C SER A 120 -5.74 -9.89 -8.73
N LYS A 121 -5.83 -10.24 -10.01
CA LYS A 121 -4.66 -10.34 -10.90
C LYS A 121 -3.83 -9.06 -10.95
N PRO A 122 -4.42 -7.84 -11.06
CA PRO A 122 -3.66 -6.60 -10.99
C PRO A 122 -2.91 -6.44 -9.65
N ALA A 123 -3.48 -6.90 -8.54
CA ALA A 123 -2.82 -6.83 -7.23
C ALA A 123 -1.66 -7.82 -7.11
N MET A 124 -1.71 -8.96 -7.79
CA MET A 124 -0.63 -9.96 -7.80
C MET A 124 0.53 -9.59 -8.72
N GLY A 125 0.35 -8.65 -9.65
CA GLY A 125 1.32 -8.36 -10.71
C GLY A 125 2.71 -7.89 -10.22
N LEU A 126 2.81 -7.40 -8.99
CA LEU A 126 4.09 -7.04 -8.35
C LEU A 126 4.73 -8.24 -7.62
N TRP A 127 3.92 -9.17 -7.15
CA TRP A 127 4.32 -10.24 -6.20
C TRP A 127 4.50 -11.59 -6.88
N GLN A 128 4.16 -11.68 -8.15
CA GLN A 128 4.27 -12.91 -8.93
C GLN A 128 4.99 -12.64 -10.25
N LYS A 129 5.95 -13.51 -10.57
CA LYS A 129 6.64 -13.52 -11.85
C LYS A 129 6.61 -14.95 -12.39
N ASP A 130 5.99 -15.12 -13.53
CA ASP A 130 5.67 -16.44 -14.08
C ASP A 130 4.93 -17.31 -13.04
N GLU A 131 5.46 -18.46 -12.71
CA GLU A 131 4.86 -19.37 -11.71
C GLU A 131 5.32 -19.10 -10.26
N THR A 132 6.31 -18.23 -10.07
CA THR A 132 6.93 -17.97 -8.75
C THR A 132 6.18 -16.83 -8.04
N VAL A 133 5.80 -17.06 -6.79
CA VAL A 133 5.11 -16.10 -5.92
C VAL A 133 6.06 -15.61 -4.84
N TYR A 134 6.59 -14.41 -4.97
CA TYR A 134 7.57 -13.82 -4.04
C TYR A 134 6.93 -13.16 -2.83
N GLY A 135 5.65 -12.86 -2.89
CA GLY A 135 4.92 -12.25 -1.79
C GLY A 135 3.41 -12.29 -2.01
N ILE A 136 2.65 -11.95 -0.97
CA ILE A 136 1.20 -11.86 -1.03
C ILE A 136 0.75 -10.47 -0.56
N PRO A 137 0.00 -9.71 -1.38
CA PRO A 137 -0.50 -8.41 -0.98
C PRO A 137 -1.54 -8.55 0.14
N PHE A 138 -1.26 -7.93 1.29
CA PHE A 138 -2.21 -7.84 2.40
C PHE A 138 -2.92 -6.49 2.46
N SER A 139 -2.34 -5.48 1.83
CA SER A 139 -2.90 -4.13 1.73
C SER A 139 -2.82 -3.63 0.30
N THR A 140 -3.96 -3.29 -0.28
CA THR A 140 -4.09 -2.72 -1.62
C THR A 140 -4.90 -1.43 -1.52
N SER A 141 -4.21 -0.32 -1.30
CA SER A 141 -4.82 0.95 -0.91
C SER A 141 -4.90 1.90 -2.12
N PRO A 142 -6.11 2.19 -2.64
CA PRO A 142 -6.26 3.13 -3.73
C PRO A 142 -6.03 4.57 -3.26
N LEU A 143 -5.52 5.41 -4.16
CA LEU A 143 -5.56 6.84 -3.99
C LEU A 143 -6.98 7.33 -4.27
N MET A 144 -7.50 8.13 -3.35
CA MET A 144 -8.83 8.72 -3.41
C MET A 144 -8.73 10.23 -3.20
N ILE A 145 -9.70 10.97 -3.68
CA ILE A 145 -9.88 12.39 -3.35
C ILE A 145 -10.67 12.48 -2.05
N TYR A 146 -10.06 13.04 -1.03
CA TYR A 146 -10.75 13.50 0.18
C TYR A 146 -11.21 14.93 -0.04
N TYR A 147 -12.43 15.26 0.37
CA TYR A 147 -12.97 16.59 0.19
C TYR A 147 -13.74 17.12 1.40
N ASN A 148 -13.65 18.41 1.64
CA ASN A 148 -14.31 19.14 2.72
C ASN A 148 -15.68 19.64 2.24
N LYS A 149 -16.76 18.96 2.66
CA LYS A 149 -18.14 19.27 2.24
C LYS A 149 -18.54 20.70 2.61
N ASP A 150 -18.14 21.19 3.78
CA ASP A 150 -18.51 22.54 4.23
C ASP A 150 -17.92 23.64 3.32
N MET A 151 -16.70 23.40 2.76
CA MET A 151 -16.10 24.32 1.79
C MET A 151 -16.80 24.26 0.43
N PHE A 152 -17.28 23.11 -0.01
CA PHE A 152 -18.09 22.94 -1.21
C PHE A 152 -19.45 23.62 -1.05
N ASP A 153 -20.14 23.38 0.07
CA ASP A 153 -21.43 23.99 0.37
C ASP A 153 -21.33 25.53 0.39
N LYS A 154 -20.30 26.07 1.05
CA LYS A 154 -20.02 27.51 1.07
C LYS A 154 -19.77 28.10 -0.32
N ALA A 155 -19.13 27.34 -1.19
CA ALA A 155 -18.85 27.76 -2.57
C ALA A 155 -20.04 27.56 -3.51
N GLY A 156 -21.13 26.93 -3.07
CA GLY A 156 -22.26 26.54 -3.90
C GLY A 156 -21.91 25.55 -5.01
N LEU A 157 -20.95 24.66 -4.74
CA LEU A 157 -20.45 23.68 -5.71
C LEU A 157 -20.93 22.27 -5.36
N GLU A 158 -21.23 21.49 -6.39
CA GLU A 158 -21.45 20.06 -6.23
C GLU A 158 -20.13 19.38 -5.86
N ASP A 159 -20.20 18.44 -4.93
CA ASP A 159 -19.03 17.69 -4.46
C ASP A 159 -18.52 16.66 -5.48
N PRO A 160 -17.26 16.21 -5.37
CA PRO A 160 -16.64 15.28 -6.30
C PRO A 160 -17.35 13.94 -6.43
N LEU A 161 -17.99 13.44 -5.37
CA LEU A 161 -18.73 12.16 -5.40
C LEU A 161 -20.00 12.30 -6.24
N THR A 162 -20.73 13.42 -6.08
CA THR A 162 -21.90 13.76 -6.89
C THR A 162 -21.52 13.95 -8.36
N LEU A 163 -20.43 14.67 -8.64
CA LEU A 163 -19.92 14.88 -10.00
C LEU A 163 -19.49 13.55 -10.66
N ALA A 164 -18.84 12.67 -9.89
CA ALA A 164 -18.45 11.35 -10.37
C ALA A 164 -19.67 10.47 -10.73
N ALA A 165 -20.71 10.49 -9.91
CA ALA A 165 -21.96 9.78 -10.20
C ALA A 165 -22.67 10.24 -11.49
N LYS A 166 -22.46 11.51 -11.86
CA LYS A 166 -22.96 12.12 -13.12
C LYS A 166 -22.02 11.88 -14.31
N GLY A 167 -20.81 11.32 -14.10
CA GLY A 167 -19.77 11.21 -15.13
C GLY A 167 -19.09 12.54 -15.49
N GLU A 168 -19.23 13.56 -14.64
CA GLU A 168 -18.68 14.91 -14.87
C GLU A 168 -17.36 15.15 -14.12
N TRP A 169 -16.94 14.24 -13.23
CA TRP A 169 -15.70 14.36 -12.45
C TRP A 169 -14.50 13.98 -13.30
N ASN A 170 -13.96 14.95 -14.05
CA ASN A 170 -12.79 14.81 -14.90
C ASN A 170 -11.73 15.87 -14.58
N MET A 171 -10.57 15.80 -15.23
CA MET A 171 -9.43 16.70 -14.96
C MET A 171 -9.75 18.18 -15.21
N ASP A 172 -10.58 18.51 -16.21
CA ASP A 172 -10.98 19.90 -16.47
C ASP A 172 -11.93 20.40 -15.37
N LYS A 173 -12.87 19.55 -14.93
CA LYS A 173 -13.77 19.85 -13.80
C LYS A 173 -13.00 19.95 -12.49
N PHE A 174 -12.00 19.11 -12.26
CA PHE A 174 -11.13 19.19 -11.10
C PHE A 174 -10.40 20.54 -11.02
N GLN A 175 -9.86 21.03 -12.13
CA GLN A 175 -9.22 22.35 -12.20
C GLN A 175 -10.22 23.46 -11.92
N GLU A 176 -11.38 23.46 -12.60
CA GLU A 176 -12.46 24.44 -12.41
C GLU A 176 -12.90 24.53 -10.94
N VAL A 177 -13.20 23.37 -10.34
CA VAL A 177 -13.66 23.25 -8.96
C VAL A 177 -12.59 23.71 -7.97
N SER A 178 -11.34 23.26 -8.15
CA SER A 178 -10.23 23.68 -7.28
C SER A 178 -10.04 25.20 -7.27
N LYS A 179 -10.13 25.83 -8.43
CA LYS A 179 -10.02 27.28 -8.57
C LYS A 179 -11.18 28.01 -7.86
N LYS A 180 -12.41 27.58 -8.09
CA LYS A 180 -13.59 28.17 -7.44
C LYS A 180 -13.56 28.01 -5.92
N LEU A 181 -13.11 26.87 -5.41
CA LEU A 181 -12.95 26.62 -3.97
C LEU A 181 -11.95 27.56 -3.33
N ALA A 182 -10.78 27.77 -3.96
CA ALA A 182 -9.79 28.72 -3.47
C ALA A 182 -10.35 30.16 -3.45
N GLN A 183 -11.08 30.54 -4.48
CA GLN A 183 -11.74 31.88 -4.56
C GLN A 183 -12.83 32.07 -3.50
N ALA A 184 -13.66 31.07 -3.27
CA ALA A 184 -14.77 31.12 -2.29
C ALA A 184 -14.30 31.00 -0.83
N ASN A 185 -13.07 30.55 -0.61
CA ASN A 185 -12.48 30.34 0.72
C ASN A 185 -11.14 31.09 0.86
N PRO A 186 -11.15 32.43 0.97
CA PRO A 186 -9.92 33.22 1.07
C PRO A 186 -8.99 32.73 2.20
N GLY A 187 -7.70 32.61 1.89
CA GLY A 187 -6.69 32.09 2.83
C GLY A 187 -6.65 30.57 2.94
N LYS A 188 -7.42 29.87 2.11
CA LYS A 188 -7.40 28.40 2.01
C LYS A 188 -7.17 27.97 0.56
N TRP A 189 -6.79 26.69 0.38
CA TRP A 189 -6.47 26.12 -0.91
C TRP A 189 -7.62 25.25 -1.45
N GLY A 190 -7.75 25.22 -2.78
CA GLY A 190 -8.70 24.33 -3.45
C GLY A 190 -8.26 22.86 -3.38
N PHE A 191 -6.94 22.64 -3.47
CA PHE A 191 -6.36 21.31 -3.41
C PHE A 191 -4.95 21.34 -2.81
N GLU A 192 -4.58 20.26 -2.16
CA GLU A 192 -3.20 19.96 -1.80
C GLU A 192 -2.84 18.53 -2.21
N PHE A 193 -1.58 18.31 -2.55
CA PHE A 193 -1.06 16.97 -2.65
C PHE A 193 -0.95 16.36 -1.25
N LYS A 194 -0.68 15.06 -1.17
CA LYS A 194 -0.60 14.34 0.10
C LYS A 194 0.17 15.11 1.19
N ASP A 195 -0.36 15.05 2.39
CA ASP A 195 0.12 15.74 3.59
C ASP A 195 1.64 15.63 3.82
N GLY A 196 2.27 16.78 4.09
CA GLY A 196 3.61 16.86 4.69
C GLY A 196 4.81 16.46 3.83
N GLU A 197 4.61 15.98 2.61
CA GLU A 197 5.70 15.56 1.73
C GLU A 197 6.13 16.68 0.76
N GLY A 198 7.42 16.75 0.45
CA GLY A 198 7.95 17.65 -0.57
C GLY A 198 7.46 17.29 -1.98
N TYR A 199 7.53 18.22 -2.90
CA TYR A 199 7.06 18.01 -4.28
C TYR A 199 7.81 16.89 -5.01
N ALA A 200 9.10 16.71 -4.73
CA ALA A 200 9.92 15.67 -5.34
C ALA A 200 9.53 14.26 -4.92
N SER A 201 9.13 14.07 -3.65
CA SER A 201 8.72 12.77 -3.11
C SER A 201 7.28 12.39 -3.45
N ARG A 202 6.49 13.34 -3.95
CA ARG A 202 5.05 13.15 -4.22
C ARG A 202 4.73 12.61 -5.61
N MET A 203 5.69 12.06 -6.32
CA MET A 203 5.47 11.65 -7.71
C MET A 203 4.28 10.73 -7.87
N THR A 204 4.20 9.69 -7.06
CA THR A 204 3.10 8.72 -7.12
C THR A 204 1.76 9.36 -6.81
N HIS A 205 1.71 10.34 -5.89
CA HIS A 205 0.48 10.99 -5.45
C HIS A 205 0.14 12.25 -6.26
N ALA A 206 1.14 12.93 -6.82
CA ALA A 206 0.96 14.20 -7.52
C ALA A 206 0.90 14.04 -9.04
N LEU A 207 1.87 13.38 -9.63
CA LEU A 207 2.04 13.34 -11.09
C LEU A 207 1.37 12.12 -11.74
N LEU A 208 1.48 10.95 -11.12
CA LEU A 208 0.98 9.71 -11.71
C LEU A 208 -0.54 9.70 -11.93
N PRO A 209 -1.40 10.09 -10.97
CA PRO A 209 -2.85 10.08 -11.20
C PRO A 209 -3.30 10.94 -12.40
N PRO A 210 -2.91 12.23 -12.53
CA PRO A 210 -3.30 13.01 -13.69
C PRO A 210 -2.66 12.53 -14.99
N ILE A 211 -1.42 12.04 -14.99
CA ILE A 211 -0.80 11.44 -16.17
C ILE A 211 -1.61 10.25 -16.66
N ARG A 212 -2.04 9.37 -15.76
CA ARG A 212 -2.90 8.22 -16.09
C ARG A 212 -4.29 8.64 -16.52
N ALA A 213 -4.87 9.70 -15.97
CA ALA A 213 -6.14 10.25 -16.43
C ALA A 213 -6.06 10.67 -17.91
N TYR A 214 -4.92 11.16 -18.37
CA TYR A 214 -4.69 11.47 -19.77
C TYR A 214 -4.28 10.27 -20.64
N GLY A 215 -4.10 9.08 -20.07
CA GLY A 215 -3.77 7.85 -20.78
C GLY A 215 -2.27 7.52 -20.84
N GLY A 216 -1.42 8.31 -20.17
CA GLY A 216 0.01 8.07 -20.05
C GLY A 216 0.40 7.22 -18.85
N ASP A 217 1.71 7.09 -18.63
CA ASP A 217 2.31 6.60 -17.38
C ASP A 217 3.66 7.30 -17.17
N ILE A 218 4.24 7.19 -15.98
CA ILE A 218 5.53 7.83 -15.65
C ILE A 218 6.71 7.10 -16.30
N TRP A 219 6.63 5.79 -16.40
CA TRP A 219 7.48 4.92 -17.20
C TRP A 219 6.75 3.59 -17.48
N SER A 220 7.18 2.91 -18.53
CA SER A 220 6.72 1.56 -18.86
C SER A 220 7.90 0.73 -19.37
N ASN A 221 8.09 -0.48 -18.83
CA ASN A 221 9.17 -1.37 -19.19
C ASN A 221 10.55 -0.68 -19.13
N LYS A 222 11.08 -0.22 -20.27
CA LYS A 222 12.40 0.41 -20.42
C LYS A 222 12.33 1.82 -20.99
N GLU A 223 11.16 2.46 -20.97
CA GLU A 223 10.96 3.79 -21.52
C GLU A 223 10.43 4.79 -20.50
N CYS A 224 10.99 6.00 -20.52
CA CYS A 224 10.42 7.14 -19.82
C CYS A 224 9.09 7.55 -20.44
N GLY A 225 8.08 7.78 -19.61
CA GLY A 225 6.75 8.21 -20.04
C GLY A 225 6.47 9.70 -19.86
N PHE A 226 7.35 10.43 -19.15
CA PHE A 226 7.11 11.85 -18.85
C PHE A 226 7.11 12.75 -20.07
N ASP A 227 7.87 12.46 -21.11
CA ASP A 227 7.95 13.25 -22.34
C ASP A 227 6.88 12.90 -23.39
N LYS A 228 5.99 11.96 -23.07
CA LYS A 228 4.84 11.65 -23.94
C LYS A 228 3.78 12.76 -23.83
N PRO A 229 3.02 13.02 -24.91
CA PRO A 229 2.04 14.12 -24.95
C PRO A 229 1.04 14.12 -23.79
N GLU A 230 0.59 12.95 -23.35
CA GLU A 230 -0.36 12.76 -22.25
C GLU A 230 0.21 13.25 -20.92
N ALA A 231 1.47 12.88 -20.63
CA ALA A 231 2.15 13.30 -19.42
C ALA A 231 2.48 14.79 -19.44
N VAL A 232 2.97 15.30 -20.57
CA VAL A 232 3.22 16.74 -20.76
C VAL A 232 1.97 17.56 -20.51
N LYS A 233 0.81 17.13 -21.05
CA LYS A 233 -0.47 17.80 -20.84
C LYS A 233 -0.88 17.83 -19.38
N ALA A 234 -0.78 16.69 -18.70
CA ALA A 234 -1.11 16.56 -17.27
C ALA A 234 -0.24 17.48 -16.40
N VAL A 235 1.08 17.46 -16.63
CA VAL A 235 2.03 18.25 -15.85
C VAL A 235 1.83 19.76 -16.08
N LYS A 236 1.60 20.20 -17.33
CA LYS A 236 1.27 21.60 -17.63
C LYS A 236 -0.01 22.06 -16.94
N GLN A 237 -1.06 21.23 -16.94
CA GLN A 237 -2.29 21.54 -16.24
C GLN A 237 -2.06 21.73 -14.74
N LEU A 238 -1.33 20.81 -14.09
CA LEU A 238 -1.01 20.97 -12.67
C LEU A 238 -0.17 22.20 -12.39
N HIS A 239 0.82 22.49 -13.24
CA HIS A 239 1.64 23.70 -13.14
C HIS A 239 0.78 24.97 -13.22
N ASP A 240 -0.18 25.02 -14.14
CA ASP A 240 -1.12 26.11 -14.27
C ASP A 240 -2.03 26.25 -13.03
N MET A 241 -2.51 25.13 -12.46
CA MET A 241 -3.29 25.14 -11.23
C MET A 241 -2.52 25.69 -10.03
N VAL A 242 -1.20 25.41 -9.94
CA VAL A 242 -0.34 25.94 -8.88
C VAL A 242 -0.07 27.42 -9.07
N PHE A 243 0.40 27.85 -10.25
CA PHE A 243 1.00 29.18 -10.44
C PHE A 243 0.08 30.20 -11.10
N LYS A 244 -0.82 29.80 -12.01
CA LYS A 244 -1.79 30.70 -12.66
C LYS A 244 -3.10 30.77 -11.90
N ASP A 245 -3.70 29.60 -11.59
CA ASP A 245 -4.98 29.55 -10.88
C ASP A 245 -4.83 29.77 -9.38
N LYS A 246 -3.65 29.51 -8.83
CA LYS A 246 -3.35 29.57 -7.39
C LYS A 246 -4.34 28.76 -6.56
N SER A 247 -4.70 27.59 -7.08
CA SER A 247 -5.70 26.71 -6.49
C SER A 247 -5.07 25.52 -5.75
N ILE A 248 -3.81 25.21 -6.05
CA ILE A 248 -3.04 24.15 -5.36
C ILE A 248 -1.98 24.82 -4.48
N VAL A 249 -1.76 24.26 -3.29
CA VAL A 249 -0.69 24.70 -2.36
C VAL A 249 0.66 24.70 -3.09
N PRO A 250 1.33 25.86 -3.22
CA PRO A 250 2.60 25.94 -3.91
C PRO A 250 3.77 25.40 -3.07
N PRO A 251 4.95 25.15 -3.68
CA PRO A 251 6.18 24.82 -2.94
C PRO A 251 6.53 25.91 -1.92
N GLY A 252 6.94 25.48 -0.73
CA GLY A 252 7.32 26.39 0.36
C GLY A 252 6.16 26.84 1.25
N GLU A 253 4.90 26.62 0.82
CA GLU A 253 3.72 26.81 1.65
C GLU A 253 3.20 25.46 2.19
N GLN A 254 2.49 25.51 3.31
CA GLN A 254 1.89 24.34 3.92
C GLN A 254 0.38 24.34 3.69
N GLY A 255 -0.12 23.27 3.08
CA GLY A 255 -1.50 22.88 3.16
C GLY A 255 -1.68 21.91 4.31
N ASP A 256 -2.86 21.89 4.89
CA ASP A 256 -3.25 20.88 5.87
C ASP A 256 -4.75 20.62 5.73
N TYR A 257 -5.07 19.66 4.89
CA TYR A 257 -6.45 19.24 4.68
C TYR A 257 -7.11 18.78 5.97
N PHE A 258 -6.38 18.03 6.80
CA PHE A 258 -6.94 17.45 8.02
C PHE A 258 -7.31 18.52 9.07
N SER A 259 -6.64 19.67 9.04
CA SER A 259 -7.00 20.87 9.81
C SER A 259 -7.98 21.81 9.08
N GLY A 260 -8.44 21.44 7.89
CA GLY A 260 -9.40 22.24 7.10
C GLY A 260 -8.81 23.43 6.36
N ASN A 261 -7.51 23.46 6.08
CA ASN A 261 -6.85 24.54 5.31
C ASN A 261 -6.92 24.33 3.80
N SER A 262 -7.25 23.13 3.36
CA SER A 262 -7.45 22.80 1.95
C SER A 262 -8.81 22.13 1.75
N ALA A 263 -9.45 22.41 0.60
CA ALA A 263 -10.76 21.86 0.29
C ALA A 263 -10.70 20.40 -0.15
N MET A 264 -9.59 19.98 -0.77
CA MET A 264 -9.39 18.63 -1.25
C MET A 264 -7.94 18.20 -1.04
N THR A 265 -7.72 16.89 -0.90
CA THR A 265 -6.40 16.24 -0.97
C THR A 265 -6.50 14.87 -1.61
N VAL A 266 -5.37 14.35 -2.11
CA VAL A 266 -5.24 12.97 -2.59
C VAL A 266 -4.51 12.13 -1.55
N ASN A 267 -5.15 11.04 -1.10
CA ASN A 267 -4.56 10.15 -0.10
C ASN A 267 -5.08 8.72 -0.23
N GLN A 268 -4.37 7.77 0.38
CA GLN A 268 -4.84 6.40 0.51
C GLN A 268 -6.01 6.32 1.52
N ILE A 269 -6.86 5.31 1.35
CA ILE A 269 -8.00 5.07 2.26
C ILE A 269 -7.58 4.86 3.72
N SER A 270 -6.38 4.38 3.97
CA SER A 270 -5.82 4.23 5.33
C SER A 270 -5.76 5.55 6.12
N ARG A 271 -5.74 6.70 5.42
CA ARG A 271 -5.77 8.04 6.05
C ARG A 271 -7.14 8.43 6.59
N ALA A 272 -8.20 7.68 6.27
CA ALA A 272 -9.54 7.96 6.79
C ALA A 272 -9.58 7.96 8.33
N SER A 273 -8.69 7.23 9.00
CA SER A 273 -8.58 7.27 10.47
C SER A 273 -8.29 8.67 11.03
N LYS A 274 -7.56 9.52 10.29
CA LYS A 274 -7.30 10.92 10.68
C LYS A 274 -8.57 11.78 10.66
N MET A 275 -9.60 11.35 9.94
CA MET A 275 -10.86 12.07 9.83
C MET A 275 -11.79 11.90 11.05
N ALA A 276 -11.44 11.00 11.96
CA ALA A 276 -12.22 10.82 13.22
C ALA A 276 -12.27 12.11 14.06
N GLU A 277 -11.25 12.96 13.95
CA GLU A 277 -11.12 14.22 14.70
C GLU A 277 -11.32 15.45 13.81
N ALA A 278 -11.76 15.28 12.56
CA ALA A 278 -11.99 16.39 11.64
C ALA A 278 -13.10 17.30 12.16
N GLY A 279 -12.81 18.61 12.27
CA GLY A 279 -13.76 19.62 12.67
C GLY A 279 -14.74 20.07 11.58
N PHE A 280 -14.88 19.30 10.48
CA PHE A 280 -15.71 19.60 9.31
C PHE A 280 -16.32 18.34 8.70
N LYS A 281 -17.39 18.50 7.93
CA LYS A 281 -17.98 17.40 7.15
C LYS A 281 -17.09 17.06 5.96
N TRP A 282 -16.88 15.79 5.71
CA TRP A 282 -15.97 15.32 4.66
C TRP A 282 -16.56 14.17 3.85
N GLY A 283 -15.91 13.86 2.75
CA GLY A 283 -16.22 12.71 1.93
C GLY A 283 -15.00 12.20 1.17
N ILE A 284 -15.17 11.05 0.52
CA ILE A 284 -14.18 10.41 -0.35
C ILE A 284 -14.82 10.20 -1.72
N ALA A 285 -14.08 10.54 -2.77
CA ALA A 285 -14.48 10.35 -4.16
C ALA A 285 -13.36 9.66 -4.97
N PRO A 286 -13.68 9.04 -6.12
CA PRO A 286 -12.66 8.55 -7.03
C PRO A 286 -11.76 9.68 -7.54
N LEU A 287 -10.60 9.31 -8.08
CA LEU A 287 -9.74 10.25 -8.79
C LEU A 287 -10.47 10.82 -10.02
N PRO A 288 -10.16 12.07 -10.44
CA PRO A 288 -10.71 12.62 -11.66
C PRO A 288 -10.36 11.78 -12.88
N THR A 289 -11.31 11.55 -13.76
CA THR A 289 -11.08 10.87 -15.04
C THR A 289 -10.53 11.84 -16.10
N GLY A 290 -10.14 11.28 -17.24
CA GLY A 290 -9.73 12.06 -18.41
C GLY A 290 -9.88 11.21 -19.68
N PRO A 291 -9.26 11.62 -20.79
CA PRO A 291 -9.28 10.86 -22.04
C PRO A 291 -8.79 9.40 -21.91
N GLY A 292 -7.91 9.13 -20.93
CA GLY A 292 -7.45 7.78 -20.59
C GLY A 292 -8.46 6.93 -19.81
N GLY A 293 -9.61 7.50 -19.43
CA GLY A 293 -10.65 6.84 -18.65
C GLY A 293 -10.34 6.74 -17.15
N GLU A 294 -10.95 5.77 -16.48
CA GLU A 294 -10.66 5.45 -15.09
C GLU A 294 -9.35 4.66 -15.00
N SER A 295 -8.40 5.19 -14.28
CA SER A 295 -7.12 4.51 -14.04
C SER A 295 -6.64 4.77 -12.61
N PRO A 296 -7.32 4.19 -11.62
CA PRO A 296 -6.97 4.39 -10.22
C PRO A 296 -5.52 3.95 -9.95
N VAL A 297 -4.81 4.75 -9.16
CA VAL A 297 -3.49 4.41 -8.65
C VAL A 297 -3.67 3.70 -7.33
N ILE A 298 -3.09 2.51 -7.21
CA ILE A 298 -3.09 1.74 -5.97
C ILE A 298 -1.66 1.63 -5.43
N GLY A 299 -1.52 1.85 -4.12
CA GLY A 299 -0.32 1.52 -3.39
C GLY A 299 -0.48 0.16 -2.73
N GLN A 300 0.59 -0.62 -2.67
CA GLN A 300 0.56 -1.96 -2.12
C GLN A 300 1.58 -2.20 -1.02
N ALA A 301 1.20 -3.11 -0.14
CA ALA A 301 2.11 -3.76 0.79
C ALA A 301 1.86 -5.27 0.77
N GLY A 302 2.94 -6.02 0.72
CA GLY A 302 2.91 -7.48 0.71
C GLY A 302 3.57 -8.10 1.93
N LEU A 303 3.28 -9.37 2.15
CA LEU A 303 3.97 -10.26 3.07
C LEU A 303 4.98 -11.06 2.29
N VAL A 304 6.22 -11.08 2.75
CA VAL A 304 7.31 -11.85 2.14
C VAL A 304 8.00 -12.70 3.20
N VAL A 305 8.63 -13.80 2.76
CA VAL A 305 9.47 -14.67 3.60
C VAL A 305 10.89 -14.61 3.07
N PHE A 306 11.86 -14.38 3.95
CA PHE A 306 13.26 -14.30 3.59
C PHE A 306 13.90 -15.67 3.49
N ALA A 307 14.65 -15.90 2.41
CA ALA A 307 15.41 -17.15 2.19
C ALA A 307 16.49 -17.39 3.27
N GLN A 308 16.97 -16.33 3.94
CA GLN A 308 17.92 -16.40 5.05
C GLN A 308 17.24 -16.62 6.41
N GLY A 309 15.91 -16.63 6.47
CA GLY A 309 15.14 -16.95 7.68
C GLY A 309 15.45 -18.37 8.17
N LYS A 310 15.33 -18.58 9.48
CA LYS A 310 15.63 -19.88 10.08
C LYS A 310 14.50 -20.88 9.92
N ASN A 311 13.27 -20.40 9.74
CA ASN A 311 12.04 -21.19 9.79
C ASN A 311 11.16 -20.92 8.57
N THR A 312 11.74 -20.99 7.36
CA THR A 312 11.09 -20.56 6.11
C THR A 312 9.80 -21.31 5.80
N GLU A 313 9.72 -22.61 6.11
CA GLU A 313 8.52 -23.43 5.88
C GLU A 313 7.36 -22.96 6.78
N ILE A 314 7.58 -22.92 8.09
CA ILE A 314 6.57 -22.43 9.05
C ILE A 314 6.22 -20.94 8.80
N ALA A 315 7.19 -20.14 8.36
CA ALA A 315 6.96 -18.75 7.99
C ALA A 315 6.02 -18.65 6.77
N ALA A 316 6.19 -19.49 5.76
CA ALA A 316 5.30 -19.55 4.60
C ALA A 316 3.89 -20.03 4.98
N GLU A 317 3.76 -21.00 5.89
CA GLU A 317 2.47 -21.44 6.40
C GLU A 317 1.78 -20.34 7.22
N PHE A 318 2.53 -19.57 8.01
CA PHE A 318 1.97 -18.42 8.72
C PHE A 318 1.53 -17.31 7.75
N VAL A 319 2.26 -17.06 6.67
CA VAL A 319 1.81 -16.14 5.60
C VAL A 319 0.52 -16.65 4.96
N ALA A 320 0.41 -17.95 4.66
CA ALA A 320 -0.83 -18.55 4.16
C ALA A 320 -1.99 -18.36 5.15
N HIS A 321 -1.74 -18.58 6.44
CA HIS A 321 -2.73 -18.35 7.50
C HIS A 321 -3.14 -16.88 7.58
N MET A 322 -2.19 -15.93 7.62
CA MET A 322 -2.51 -14.51 7.65
C MET A 322 -3.33 -14.04 6.45
N THR A 323 -3.09 -14.63 5.29
CA THR A 323 -3.68 -14.20 4.01
C THR A 323 -4.83 -15.09 3.54
N ASN A 324 -5.32 -16.01 4.38
CA ASN A 324 -6.55 -16.74 4.13
C ASN A 324 -7.77 -15.77 4.17
N LYS A 325 -8.91 -16.23 3.68
CA LYS A 325 -10.11 -15.39 3.55
C LYS A 325 -10.58 -14.79 4.87
N GLU A 326 -10.54 -15.55 5.95
CA GLU A 326 -11.03 -15.14 7.28
C GLU A 326 -10.12 -14.06 7.88
N ASN A 327 -8.80 -14.27 7.87
CA ASN A 327 -7.85 -13.32 8.42
C ASN A 327 -7.71 -12.06 7.56
N VAL A 328 -7.84 -12.18 6.22
CA VAL A 328 -7.93 -11.02 5.33
C VAL A 328 -9.19 -10.21 5.63
N ALA A 329 -10.34 -10.83 5.89
CA ALA A 329 -11.55 -10.12 6.30
C ALA A 329 -11.36 -9.40 7.66
N THR A 330 -10.64 -10.02 8.60
CA THR A 330 -10.27 -9.39 9.87
C THR A 330 -9.33 -8.19 9.66
N MET A 331 -8.32 -8.32 8.77
CA MET A 331 -7.39 -7.23 8.44
C MET A 331 -8.06 -6.11 7.64
N ALA A 332 -9.15 -6.38 6.93
CA ALA A 332 -9.82 -5.43 6.04
C ALA A 332 -10.36 -4.17 6.75
N GLN A 333 -10.53 -4.21 8.06
CA GLN A 333 -10.87 -3.04 8.86
C GLN A 333 -9.78 -1.94 8.83
N PHE A 334 -8.52 -2.31 8.57
CA PHE A 334 -7.38 -1.41 8.52
C PHE A 334 -6.67 -1.40 7.16
N PHE A 335 -6.63 -2.56 6.50
CA PHE A 335 -5.86 -2.79 5.28
C PHE A 335 -6.81 -3.26 4.17
N PRO A 336 -7.02 -2.44 3.11
CA PRO A 336 -7.88 -2.84 2.00
C PRO A 336 -7.38 -4.12 1.36
N PRO A 337 -8.26 -5.14 1.21
CA PRO A 337 -7.84 -6.46 0.78
C PRO A 337 -7.56 -6.56 -0.71
N ALA A 338 -6.71 -7.51 -1.10
CA ALA A 338 -6.51 -7.91 -2.50
C ALA A 338 -7.44 -9.08 -2.94
N ARG A 339 -8.12 -9.74 -1.97
CA ARG A 339 -9.08 -10.83 -2.26
C ARG A 339 -10.42 -10.26 -2.73
N LYS A 340 -10.85 -10.68 -3.93
CA LYS A 340 -12.11 -10.26 -4.55
C LYS A 340 -13.33 -10.56 -3.69
N SER A 341 -13.38 -11.76 -3.10
CA SER A 341 -14.49 -12.17 -2.23
C SER A 341 -14.61 -11.31 -0.97
N VAL A 342 -13.50 -10.77 -0.45
CA VAL A 342 -13.50 -9.90 0.74
C VAL A 342 -13.82 -8.46 0.35
N LEU A 343 -13.39 -7.98 -0.81
CA LEU A 343 -13.72 -6.64 -1.31
C LEU A 343 -15.24 -6.40 -1.44
N GLN A 344 -15.99 -7.46 -1.75
CA GLN A 344 -17.44 -7.41 -1.92
C GLN A 344 -18.21 -7.80 -0.65
N ALA A 345 -17.50 -8.23 0.40
CA ALA A 345 -18.13 -8.67 1.64
C ALA A 345 -18.62 -7.49 2.50
N ASP A 346 -19.69 -7.72 3.24
CA ASP A 346 -20.23 -6.76 4.23
C ASP A 346 -19.16 -6.30 5.22
N ALA A 347 -18.26 -7.19 5.61
CA ALA A 347 -17.16 -6.88 6.53
C ALA A 347 -16.27 -5.75 6.03
N PHE A 348 -16.02 -5.67 4.71
CA PHE A 348 -15.25 -4.58 4.12
C PHE A 348 -16.12 -3.34 3.85
N ILE A 349 -17.26 -3.52 3.21
CA ILE A 349 -18.14 -2.40 2.80
C ILE A 349 -18.73 -1.68 4.01
N ASN A 350 -19.17 -2.41 5.03
CA ASN A 350 -19.85 -1.88 6.22
C ASN A 350 -18.97 -1.87 7.48
N GLY A 351 -17.75 -2.42 7.41
CA GLY A 351 -16.85 -2.56 8.56
C GLY A 351 -16.16 -1.26 8.98
N ASN A 352 -15.98 -0.33 8.07
CA ASN A 352 -15.36 0.96 8.39
C ASN A 352 -16.40 1.92 8.95
N LYS A 353 -16.30 2.24 10.24
CA LYS A 353 -17.26 3.14 10.93
C LYS A 353 -17.11 4.61 10.55
N LEU A 354 -16.00 5.00 9.94
CA LEU A 354 -15.72 6.38 9.56
C LEU A 354 -16.09 6.69 8.11
N VAL A 355 -16.06 5.69 7.25
CA VAL A 355 -16.33 5.84 5.81
C VAL A 355 -17.67 5.17 5.50
N PRO A 356 -18.66 5.94 5.02
CA PRO A 356 -19.97 5.40 4.64
C PRO A 356 -19.88 4.29 3.58
N PRO A 357 -20.82 3.32 3.59
CA PRO A 357 -20.80 2.18 2.68
C PRO A 357 -20.77 2.54 1.20
N GLU A 358 -21.44 3.61 0.78
CA GLU A 358 -21.44 4.10 -0.60
C GLU A 358 -20.05 4.58 -1.04
N MET A 359 -19.26 5.16 -0.12
CA MET A 359 -17.87 5.54 -0.39
C MET A 359 -16.96 4.32 -0.40
N MET A 360 -17.18 3.34 0.49
CA MET A 360 -16.42 2.07 0.49
C MET A 360 -16.62 1.26 -0.79
N LYS A 361 -17.80 1.32 -1.42
CA LYS A 361 -18.03 0.72 -2.76
C LYS A 361 -17.12 1.34 -3.82
N ASN A 362 -16.93 2.67 -3.80
CA ASN A 362 -15.99 3.33 -4.72
C ASN A 362 -14.53 2.93 -4.44
N VAL A 363 -14.18 2.72 -3.17
CA VAL A 363 -12.86 2.19 -2.79
C VAL A 363 -12.67 0.79 -3.36
N ALA A 364 -13.65 -0.11 -3.21
CA ALA A 364 -13.60 -1.46 -3.78
C ALA A 364 -13.46 -1.43 -5.32
N ALA A 365 -14.26 -0.62 -6.00
CA ALA A 365 -14.18 -0.44 -7.44
C ALA A 365 -12.80 0.10 -7.91
N ALA A 366 -12.22 1.04 -7.13
CA ALA A 366 -10.89 1.56 -7.41
C ALA A 366 -9.80 0.50 -7.24
N ILE A 367 -9.94 -0.44 -6.28
CA ILE A 367 -9.01 -1.56 -6.10
C ILE A 367 -9.12 -2.55 -7.27
N GLU A 368 -10.33 -2.88 -7.70
CA GLU A 368 -10.55 -3.83 -8.81
C GLU A 368 -9.99 -3.32 -10.14
N LYS A 369 -10.10 -2.02 -10.41
CA LYS A 369 -9.65 -1.37 -11.65
C LYS A 369 -8.23 -0.80 -11.56
N GLY A 370 -7.70 -0.67 -10.36
CA GLY A 370 -6.48 0.06 -10.08
C GLY A 370 -5.22 -0.64 -10.56
N ARG A 371 -4.19 0.16 -10.81
CA ARG A 371 -2.86 -0.32 -11.20
C ARG A 371 -1.82 0.22 -10.24
N VAL A 372 -0.88 -0.64 -9.84
CA VAL A 372 0.35 -0.25 -9.13
C VAL A 372 1.25 0.58 -10.04
N VAL A 373 2.22 1.26 -9.46
CA VAL A 373 3.34 1.83 -10.23
C VAL A 373 4.13 0.69 -10.86
N SER A 374 4.58 0.86 -12.10
CA SER A 374 5.42 -0.15 -12.76
C SER A 374 6.66 -0.42 -11.91
N ALA A 375 6.86 -1.68 -11.54
CA ALA A 375 8.00 -2.11 -10.74
C ALA A 375 9.32 -1.89 -11.48
N ASN A 376 10.33 -1.40 -10.77
CA ASN A 376 11.69 -1.29 -11.29
C ASN A 376 12.69 -1.53 -10.15
N GLU A 377 13.65 -2.41 -10.37
CA GLU A 377 14.68 -2.76 -9.38
C GLU A 377 15.55 -1.57 -8.96
N LYS A 378 15.66 -0.57 -9.84
CA LYS A 378 16.42 0.66 -9.61
C LYS A 378 15.52 1.82 -9.14
N ALA A 379 14.29 1.55 -8.66
CA ALA A 379 13.37 2.59 -8.23
C ALA A 379 14.02 3.64 -7.30
N PRO A 380 14.83 3.27 -6.27
CA PRO A 380 15.49 4.27 -5.43
C PRO A 380 16.45 5.18 -6.22
N GLN A 381 17.21 4.64 -7.18
CA GLN A 381 18.12 5.42 -8.02
C GLN A 381 17.35 6.32 -8.98
N ILE A 382 16.25 5.82 -9.55
CA ILE A 382 15.36 6.58 -10.42
C ILE A 382 14.78 7.77 -9.66
N LEU A 383 14.23 7.54 -8.48
CA LEU A 383 13.67 8.61 -7.63
C LEU A 383 14.73 9.65 -7.25
N ALA A 384 15.93 9.22 -6.87
CA ALA A 384 17.04 10.13 -6.56
C ALA A 384 17.48 10.96 -7.78
N ALA A 385 17.50 10.37 -8.98
CA ALA A 385 17.84 11.08 -10.22
C ALA A 385 16.75 12.07 -10.65
N MET A 386 15.48 11.76 -10.33
CA MET A 386 14.33 12.61 -10.68
C MET A 386 14.18 13.81 -9.76
N ALA A 387 14.40 13.65 -8.46
CA ALA A 387 14.06 14.63 -7.43
C ALA A 387 14.49 16.07 -7.79
N PRO A 388 15.75 16.38 -8.13
CA PRO A 388 16.16 17.75 -8.41
C PRO A 388 15.53 18.34 -9.70
N ARG A 389 15.05 17.50 -10.61
CA ARG A 389 14.40 17.90 -11.86
C ARG A 389 12.90 18.13 -11.66
N VAL A 390 12.29 17.34 -10.82
CA VAL A 390 10.91 17.57 -10.37
C VAL A 390 10.82 18.86 -9.55
N ASP A 391 11.82 19.15 -8.70
CA ASP A 391 11.89 20.43 -7.97
C ASP A 391 12.02 21.62 -8.92
N ALA A 392 12.80 21.49 -10.02
CA ALA A 392 12.93 22.53 -11.02
C ALA A 392 11.63 22.80 -11.78
N LEU A 393 10.75 21.80 -11.91
CA LEU A 393 9.43 21.93 -12.52
C LEU A 393 8.51 22.87 -11.73
N TRP A 394 8.63 22.86 -10.39
CA TRP A 394 7.71 23.59 -9.51
C TRP A 394 8.20 25.02 -9.19
N LYS A 395 8.45 25.79 -10.25
CA LYS A 395 8.76 27.24 -10.19
C LYS A 395 7.81 28.00 -11.10
N PRO A 396 7.41 29.23 -10.75
CA PRO A 396 6.44 30.00 -11.54
C PRO A 396 6.87 30.22 -13.01
N ASP A 397 8.15 30.36 -13.25
CA ASP A 397 8.78 30.62 -14.55
C ASP A 397 9.45 29.39 -15.18
N ALA A 398 9.13 28.18 -14.67
CA ALA A 398 9.72 26.95 -15.19
C ALA A 398 9.34 26.72 -16.67
N ASP A 399 10.35 26.39 -17.48
CA ASP A 399 10.10 25.76 -18.76
C ASP A 399 9.73 24.29 -18.52
N VAL A 400 8.42 24.03 -18.48
CA VAL A 400 7.85 22.71 -18.17
C VAL A 400 8.33 21.66 -19.18
N ASP A 401 8.44 22.00 -20.46
CA ASP A 401 8.90 21.06 -21.50
C ASP A 401 10.38 20.70 -21.31
N ALA A 402 11.21 21.69 -21.00
CA ALA A 402 12.62 21.45 -20.71
C ALA A 402 12.84 20.62 -19.43
N ALA A 403 12.07 20.91 -18.37
CA ALA A 403 12.12 20.18 -17.11
C ALA A 403 11.73 18.69 -17.31
N ILE A 404 10.65 18.43 -18.04
CA ILE A 404 10.18 17.08 -18.37
C ILE A 404 11.22 16.30 -19.18
N LYS A 405 11.79 16.93 -20.23
CA LYS A 405 12.88 16.32 -20.99
C LYS A 405 14.10 16.01 -20.12
N GLY A 406 14.42 16.90 -19.17
CA GLY A 406 15.47 16.69 -18.18
C GLY A 406 15.19 15.51 -17.24
N ILE A 407 13.93 15.27 -16.85
CA ILE A 407 13.52 14.08 -16.10
C ILE A 407 13.82 12.83 -16.93
N CYS A 408 13.32 12.75 -18.16
CA CYS A 408 13.53 11.59 -19.02
C CYS A 408 15.02 11.33 -19.31
N ALA A 409 15.80 12.37 -19.60
CA ALA A 409 17.24 12.22 -19.82
C ALA A 409 17.98 11.63 -18.62
N ALA A 410 17.50 11.93 -17.40
CA ALA A 410 18.11 11.41 -16.16
C ALA A 410 17.73 9.98 -15.85
N ILE A 411 16.49 9.56 -16.12
CA ILE A 411 15.99 8.24 -15.72
C ILE A 411 16.11 7.19 -16.83
N GLN A 412 16.13 7.58 -18.10
CA GLN A 412 16.20 6.64 -19.21
C GLN A 412 17.36 5.63 -19.11
N PRO A 413 18.59 6.01 -18.67
CA PRO A 413 19.68 5.04 -18.47
C PRO A 413 19.47 4.07 -17.31
N LEU A 414 18.50 4.35 -16.43
CA LEU A 414 18.18 3.54 -15.26
C LEU A 414 17.02 2.58 -15.51
N LEU A 415 16.20 2.84 -16.53
CA LEU A 415 15.10 2.00 -16.96
C LEU A 415 15.59 0.85 -17.84
#